data_668287a2338502d351256b9dda85c358
#
_entry.id   668287a2338502d351256b9dda85c358
#
_cell.length_a   1.000
_cell.length_b   1.000
_cell.length_c   1.000
_cell.angle_alpha   90.00
_cell.angle_beta   90.00
_cell.angle_gamma   90.00
#
_symmetry.space_group_name_H-M   'P 1'
#
loop_
_entity.id
_entity.type
_entity.pdbx_description
1 polymer ?
#
loop_
_entity_poly.entity_id
_entity_poly.type
_entity_poly.pdbx_seq_one_letter_code
_entity_poly.pdbx_strand_id
1 'polypeptide(L)'
;MKRMVLFGSGGWIPSHSRETMCVPVEIGANLFLLDAGTGMRRFKSRIGSGLLDRHDKISILLSHYHLDHIIGISYLPLNFTGKRILIYAPEPAANGQEPEEILARLFDAPVFFPLSGFPCEVEIRAIREGEHEIDGVRVAVHPQSHTVPSVAYRIEDFLCYATDRRPTPDLVQYAAGVEYLLHDASFDESLFASITDPEARAEAMWGHSTAQDAARLARDAGAGHLGLVHLSPSMKETEYPALLEEARKIFPTTFLPREGRWIRFE
;
A
#
# COMPACT_ATOMS: atom_id res chain seq x y z
N MET A 1 1.04 -14.10 -16.18
CA MET A 1 1.34 -12.66 -16.39
C MET A 1 1.30 -12.00 -15.04
N LYS A 2 2.26 -11.13 -14.74
CA LYS A 2 2.30 -10.32 -13.51
C LYS A 2 2.25 -8.85 -13.93
N ARG A 3 1.40 -8.05 -13.32
CA ARG A 3 1.33 -6.61 -13.57
C ARG A 3 0.60 -5.89 -12.45
N MET A 4 0.85 -4.61 -12.30
CA MET A 4 0.19 -3.77 -11.30
C MET A 4 -0.23 -2.42 -11.88
N VAL A 5 -1.23 -1.83 -11.25
CA VAL A 5 -1.68 -0.46 -11.49
C VAL A 5 -1.91 0.21 -10.15
N LEU A 6 -1.48 1.45 -9.97
CA LEU A 6 -1.82 2.20 -8.78
C LEU A 6 -3.12 2.97 -9.01
N PHE A 7 -4.12 2.71 -8.21
CA PHE A 7 -5.36 3.47 -8.17
C PHE A 7 -5.30 4.61 -7.15
N GLY A 8 -4.42 4.46 -6.16
CA GLY A 8 -4.05 5.48 -5.21
C GLY A 8 -2.58 5.34 -4.83
N SER A 9 -1.89 6.45 -4.67
CA SER A 9 -0.46 6.52 -4.36
C SER A 9 -0.10 7.66 -3.39
N GLY A 10 -1.10 8.41 -2.90
CA GLY A 10 -0.97 9.39 -1.84
C GLY A 10 -1.29 8.82 -0.47
N GLY A 11 -0.92 9.54 0.57
CA GLY A 11 -1.20 9.22 1.96
C GLY A 11 -2.12 10.22 2.64
N TRP A 12 -2.66 9.87 3.83
CA TRP A 12 -3.47 10.66 4.75
C TRP A 12 -4.87 10.97 4.21
N ILE A 13 -4.95 11.87 3.24
CA ILE A 13 -6.19 12.30 2.57
C ILE A 13 -5.93 12.40 1.06
N PRO A 14 -6.95 12.24 0.21
CA PRO A 14 -6.78 12.45 -1.21
C PRO A 14 -6.39 13.91 -1.49
N SER A 15 -5.42 14.08 -2.38
CA SER A 15 -5.04 15.40 -2.91
C SER A 15 -5.79 15.69 -4.21
N HIS A 16 -5.49 16.84 -4.85
CA HIS A 16 -6.08 17.17 -6.14
C HIS A 16 -5.76 16.11 -7.23
N SER A 17 -4.58 15.51 -7.18
CA SER A 17 -4.11 14.59 -8.22
C SER A 17 -3.94 13.14 -7.78
N ARG A 18 -4.01 12.87 -6.47
CA ARG A 18 -3.75 11.54 -5.93
C ARG A 18 -4.84 11.09 -4.96
N GLU A 19 -5.24 9.85 -5.13
CA GLU A 19 -6.03 9.10 -4.18
C GLU A 19 -5.15 8.48 -3.10
N THR A 20 -5.71 8.10 -1.95
CA THR A 20 -5.00 7.33 -0.95
C THR A 20 -4.83 5.87 -1.37
N MET A 21 -3.93 5.16 -0.72
CA MET A 21 -3.33 3.91 -1.16
C MET A 21 -4.34 2.85 -1.63
N CYS A 22 -4.17 2.41 -2.88
CA CYS A 22 -4.86 1.26 -3.45
C CYS A 22 -4.08 0.77 -4.67
N VAL A 23 -3.54 -0.45 -4.59
CA VAL A 23 -2.69 -1.01 -5.65
C VAL A 23 -3.24 -2.36 -6.12
N PRO A 24 -4.05 -2.40 -7.19
CA PRO A 24 -4.39 -3.65 -7.86
C PRO A 24 -3.17 -4.33 -8.48
N VAL A 25 -3.00 -5.63 -8.17
CA VAL A 25 -1.94 -6.49 -8.67
C VAL A 25 -2.57 -7.75 -9.26
N GLU A 26 -2.38 -7.99 -10.56
CA GLU A 26 -2.77 -9.26 -11.21
C GLU A 26 -1.59 -10.22 -11.25
N ILE A 27 -1.79 -11.44 -10.75
CA ILE A 27 -0.84 -12.55 -10.83
C ILE A 27 -1.57 -13.79 -11.33
N GLY A 28 -1.30 -14.17 -12.57
CA GLY A 28 -2.03 -15.26 -13.21
C GLY A 28 -3.51 -14.97 -13.32
N ALA A 29 -4.34 -15.75 -12.65
CA ALA A 29 -5.80 -15.58 -12.56
C ALA A 29 -6.25 -14.83 -11.29
N ASN A 30 -5.32 -14.39 -10.45
CA ASN A 30 -5.63 -13.79 -9.16
C ASN A 30 -5.55 -12.26 -9.22
N LEU A 31 -6.45 -11.62 -8.49
CA LEU A 31 -6.44 -10.17 -8.26
C LEU A 31 -6.22 -9.89 -6.78
N PHE A 32 -5.09 -9.28 -6.47
CA PHE A 32 -4.79 -8.75 -5.15
C PHE A 32 -4.99 -7.23 -5.15
N LEU A 33 -5.42 -6.68 -4.04
CA LEU A 33 -5.42 -5.24 -3.77
C LEU A 33 -4.55 -4.99 -2.55
N LEU A 34 -3.50 -4.20 -2.71
CA LEU A 34 -2.71 -3.73 -1.58
C LEU A 34 -3.33 -2.43 -1.09
N ASP A 35 -3.89 -2.48 0.10
CA ASP A 35 -4.73 -1.48 0.74
C ASP A 35 -6.02 -1.11 -0.03
N ALA A 36 -6.95 -0.52 0.71
CA ALA A 36 -8.28 -0.14 0.26
C ALA A 36 -8.59 1.31 0.62
N GLY A 37 -7.73 2.24 0.21
CA GLY A 37 -7.96 3.67 0.36
C GLY A 37 -8.93 4.24 -0.67
N THR A 38 -8.98 5.57 -0.81
CA THR A 38 -9.90 6.24 -1.73
C THR A 38 -9.65 5.87 -3.21
N GLY A 39 -8.46 5.36 -3.54
CA GLY A 39 -8.15 4.79 -4.86
C GLY A 39 -9.13 3.73 -5.33
N MET A 40 -9.83 3.04 -4.40
CA MET A 40 -10.90 2.10 -4.70
C MET A 40 -12.00 2.67 -5.62
N ARG A 41 -12.23 3.99 -5.63
CA ARG A 41 -13.19 4.62 -6.53
C ARG A 41 -12.86 4.40 -8.01
N ARG A 42 -11.57 4.14 -8.35
CA ARG A 42 -11.13 3.92 -9.72
C ARG A 42 -11.53 2.57 -10.30
N PHE A 43 -12.15 1.70 -9.52
CA PHE A 43 -12.81 0.50 -10.06
C PHE A 43 -13.98 0.83 -11.00
N LYS A 44 -14.48 2.08 -11.00
CA LYS A 44 -15.40 2.60 -12.03
C LYS A 44 -14.71 3.05 -13.32
N SER A 45 -13.38 3.12 -13.36
CA SER A 45 -12.64 3.44 -14.58
C SER A 45 -12.62 2.24 -15.53
N ARG A 46 -12.23 2.48 -16.81
CA ARG A 46 -12.08 1.41 -17.82
C ARG A 46 -11.14 0.28 -17.36
N ILE A 47 -10.04 0.63 -16.69
CA ILE A 47 -9.10 -0.37 -16.16
C ILE A 47 -9.75 -1.12 -15.00
N GLY A 48 -10.35 -0.40 -14.06
CA GLY A 48 -10.97 -0.99 -12.88
C GLY A 48 -12.14 -1.90 -13.23
N SER A 49 -13.08 -1.46 -14.08
CA SER A 49 -14.18 -2.32 -14.52
C SER A 49 -13.67 -3.57 -15.25
N GLY A 50 -12.66 -3.42 -16.13
CA GLY A 50 -12.06 -4.56 -16.80
C GLY A 50 -11.32 -5.53 -15.87
N LEU A 51 -10.84 -5.07 -14.69
CA LEU A 51 -10.35 -5.97 -13.63
C LEU A 51 -11.51 -6.76 -13.03
N LEU A 52 -12.61 -6.09 -12.68
CA LEU A 52 -13.78 -6.76 -12.08
C LEU A 52 -14.47 -7.72 -13.06
N ASP A 53 -14.46 -7.43 -14.37
CA ASP A 53 -15.02 -8.32 -15.39
C ASP A 53 -14.25 -9.65 -15.50
N ARG A 54 -12.96 -9.66 -15.14
CA ARG A 54 -12.09 -10.84 -15.23
C ARG A 54 -11.96 -11.62 -13.92
N HIS A 55 -12.28 -11.00 -12.79
CA HIS A 55 -12.06 -11.58 -11.48
C HIS A 55 -13.33 -11.55 -10.64
N ASP A 56 -13.83 -12.72 -10.24
CA ASP A 56 -14.97 -12.85 -9.32
C ASP A 56 -14.54 -12.88 -7.86
N LYS A 57 -13.28 -13.21 -7.61
CA LYS A 57 -12.66 -13.21 -6.30
C LYS A 57 -11.55 -12.17 -6.24
N ILE A 58 -11.53 -11.38 -5.17
CA ILE A 58 -10.54 -10.34 -4.92
C ILE A 58 -9.97 -10.52 -3.52
N SER A 59 -8.65 -10.56 -3.39
CA SER A 59 -7.94 -10.64 -2.12
C SER A 59 -7.35 -9.28 -1.77
N ILE A 60 -7.88 -8.62 -0.74
CA ILE A 60 -7.40 -7.34 -0.21
C ILE A 60 -6.38 -7.64 0.88
N LEU A 61 -5.17 -7.12 0.75
CA LEU A 61 -4.09 -7.23 1.74
C LEU A 61 -3.93 -5.85 2.40
N LEU A 62 -4.41 -5.69 3.62
CA LEU A 62 -4.30 -4.44 4.37
C LEU A 62 -2.94 -4.37 5.07
N SER A 63 -2.23 -3.27 4.87
CA SER A 63 -0.97 -3.02 5.57
C SER A 63 -1.21 -2.70 7.05
N HIS A 64 -2.24 -1.91 7.36
CA HIS A 64 -2.67 -1.52 8.71
C HIS A 64 -4.08 -0.90 8.68
N TYR A 65 -4.53 -0.33 9.81
CA TYR A 65 -5.92 0.14 9.97
C TYR A 65 -6.10 1.66 9.97
N HIS A 66 -5.12 2.46 9.49
CA HIS A 66 -5.37 3.88 9.30
C HIS A 66 -6.46 4.10 8.23
N LEU A 67 -7.23 5.16 8.43
CA LEU A 67 -8.44 5.40 7.64
C LEU A 67 -8.17 5.50 6.15
N ASP A 68 -7.07 6.09 5.76
CA ASP A 68 -6.67 6.25 4.35
C ASP A 68 -6.28 4.94 3.65
N HIS A 69 -6.11 3.85 4.41
CA HIS A 69 -5.87 2.49 3.89
C HIS A 69 -7.12 1.61 3.89
N ILE A 70 -8.20 2.00 4.59
CA ILE A 70 -9.39 1.16 4.75
C ILE A 70 -10.69 1.84 4.32
N ILE A 71 -10.74 3.16 4.17
CA ILE A 71 -11.97 3.91 3.87
C ILE A 71 -12.67 3.42 2.59
N GLY A 72 -11.92 2.96 1.61
CA GLY A 72 -12.45 2.45 0.35
C GLY A 72 -13.22 1.14 0.47
N ILE A 73 -13.16 0.44 1.61
CA ILE A 73 -14.04 -0.69 1.92
C ILE A 73 -15.51 -0.24 1.85
N SER A 74 -15.80 1.02 2.21
CA SER A 74 -17.12 1.63 2.06
C SER A 74 -17.62 1.71 0.61
N TYR A 75 -16.73 1.54 -0.39
CA TYR A 75 -17.08 1.59 -1.81
C TYR A 75 -17.44 0.21 -2.40
N LEU A 76 -17.18 -0.87 -1.65
CA LEU A 76 -17.49 -2.24 -2.07
C LEU A 76 -18.97 -2.40 -2.53
N PRO A 77 -19.96 -1.87 -1.80
CA PRO A 77 -21.37 -2.03 -2.21
C PRO A 77 -21.68 -1.46 -3.60
N LEU A 78 -20.95 -0.45 -4.03
CA LEU A 78 -21.21 0.25 -5.30
C LEU A 78 -20.45 -0.35 -6.49
N ASN A 79 -19.33 -1.02 -6.22
CA ASN A 79 -18.41 -1.43 -7.28
C ASN A 79 -18.27 -2.95 -7.41
N PHE A 80 -18.55 -3.72 -6.33
CA PHE A 80 -18.18 -5.14 -6.24
C PHE A 80 -19.39 -6.07 -6.07
N THR A 81 -20.56 -5.64 -6.52
CA THR A 81 -21.78 -6.47 -6.44
C THR A 81 -21.54 -7.86 -7.04
N GLY A 82 -21.93 -8.90 -6.28
CA GLY A 82 -21.80 -10.31 -6.67
C GLY A 82 -20.37 -10.87 -6.62
N LYS A 83 -19.38 -10.07 -6.16
CA LYS A 83 -17.99 -10.53 -6.01
C LYS A 83 -17.76 -11.16 -4.64
N ARG A 84 -16.71 -11.97 -4.56
CA ARG A 84 -16.19 -12.51 -3.30
C ARG A 84 -14.93 -11.75 -2.91
N ILE A 85 -14.96 -11.12 -1.75
CA ILE A 85 -13.89 -10.29 -1.21
C ILE A 85 -13.30 -10.97 0.02
N LEU A 86 -12.01 -11.28 -0.03
CA LEU A 86 -11.25 -11.74 1.13
C LEU A 86 -10.35 -10.60 1.61
N ILE A 87 -10.56 -10.15 2.83
CA ILE A 87 -9.74 -9.11 3.44
C ILE A 87 -8.76 -9.78 4.40
N TYR A 88 -7.49 -9.80 4.04
CA TYR A 88 -6.40 -10.20 4.92
C TYR A 88 -5.89 -8.97 5.65
N ALA A 89 -6.05 -8.95 6.96
CA ALA A 89 -5.72 -7.82 7.78
C ALA A 89 -4.76 -8.22 8.90
N PRO A 90 -3.73 -7.38 9.23
CA PRO A 90 -2.74 -7.74 10.22
C PRO A 90 -3.38 -7.94 11.60
N GLU A 91 -2.93 -8.94 12.33
CA GLU A 91 -3.31 -9.11 13.72
C GLU A 91 -2.82 -7.91 14.54
N PRO A 92 -3.66 -7.30 15.36
CA PRO A 92 -3.23 -6.23 16.25
C PRO A 92 -2.42 -6.81 17.40
N ALA A 93 -1.09 -6.68 17.33
CA ALA A 93 -0.18 -7.23 18.33
C ALA A 93 -0.34 -6.63 19.75
N ALA A 94 -0.98 -5.47 19.90
CA ALA A 94 -0.94 -4.69 21.14
C ALA A 94 -2.20 -4.76 22.02
N ASN A 95 -3.39 -5.03 21.47
CA ASN A 95 -4.65 -4.96 22.23
C ASN A 95 -5.54 -6.21 22.11
N GLY A 96 -5.11 -7.21 21.36
CA GLY A 96 -5.83 -8.48 21.23
C GLY A 96 -7.18 -8.38 20.50
N GLN A 97 -7.44 -7.28 19.77
CA GLN A 97 -8.68 -7.15 19.00
C GLN A 97 -8.56 -7.88 17.65
N GLU A 98 -9.61 -8.58 17.29
CA GLU A 98 -9.68 -9.24 15.99
C GLU A 98 -9.93 -8.22 14.86
N PRO A 99 -9.42 -8.48 13.63
CA PRO A 99 -9.64 -7.62 12.47
C PRO A 99 -11.11 -7.27 12.21
N GLU A 100 -12.01 -8.22 12.41
CA GLU A 100 -13.46 -8.04 12.28
C GLU A 100 -14.00 -6.97 13.23
N GLU A 101 -13.55 -7.00 14.49
CA GLU A 101 -13.98 -6.04 15.52
C GLU A 101 -13.50 -4.62 15.19
N ILE A 102 -12.28 -4.50 14.65
CA ILE A 102 -11.72 -3.20 14.26
C ILE A 102 -12.50 -2.62 13.08
N LEU A 103 -12.71 -3.42 12.04
CA LEU A 103 -13.43 -2.97 10.86
C LEU A 103 -14.92 -2.70 11.15
N ALA A 104 -15.54 -3.47 12.02
CA ALA A 104 -16.94 -3.26 12.43
C ALA A 104 -17.16 -1.90 13.08
N ARG A 105 -16.16 -1.29 13.72
CA ARG A 105 -16.29 0.08 14.29
C ARG A 105 -16.59 1.16 13.24
N LEU A 106 -16.15 0.94 11.99
CA LEU A 106 -16.38 1.86 10.89
C LEU A 106 -17.50 1.39 9.97
N PHE A 107 -17.64 0.07 9.81
CA PHE A 107 -18.58 -0.56 8.88
C PHE A 107 -19.71 -1.25 9.65
N ASP A 108 -20.34 -0.51 10.55
CA ASP A 108 -21.56 -0.86 11.27
C ASP A 108 -22.29 0.43 11.72
N ALA A 109 -23.55 0.25 12.18
CA ALA A 109 -24.34 1.36 12.68
C ALA A 109 -23.69 2.00 13.94
N PRO A 110 -23.78 3.31 14.14
CA PRO A 110 -24.45 4.32 13.31
C PRO A 110 -23.58 4.92 12.20
N VAL A 111 -22.32 4.49 12.04
CA VAL A 111 -21.33 5.11 11.13
C VAL A 111 -21.59 4.72 9.68
N PHE A 112 -21.88 3.44 9.47
CA PHE A 112 -22.16 2.85 8.16
C PHE A 112 -23.19 1.71 8.32
N PHE A 113 -23.44 0.93 7.28
CA PHE A 113 -24.18 -0.32 7.40
C PHE A 113 -23.21 -1.51 7.47
N PRO A 114 -23.59 -2.62 8.13
CA PRO A 114 -22.68 -3.71 8.41
C PRO A 114 -22.17 -4.40 7.15
N LEU A 115 -20.95 -4.92 7.19
CA LEU A 115 -20.32 -5.64 6.07
C LEU A 115 -21.19 -6.82 5.58
N SER A 116 -21.92 -7.46 6.48
CA SER A 116 -22.86 -8.55 6.16
C SER A 116 -24.05 -8.12 5.29
N GLY A 117 -24.32 -6.81 5.22
CA GLY A 117 -25.35 -6.22 4.37
C GLY A 117 -24.87 -5.79 2.99
N PHE A 118 -23.59 -6.01 2.66
CA PHE A 118 -23.04 -5.64 1.36
C PHE A 118 -23.55 -6.58 0.25
N PRO A 119 -23.75 -6.08 -0.97
CA PRO A 119 -24.15 -6.89 -2.13
C PRO A 119 -23.02 -7.74 -2.70
N CYS A 120 -21.94 -7.95 -1.94
CA CYS A 120 -20.80 -8.82 -2.21
C CYS A 120 -20.52 -9.67 -0.97
N GLU A 121 -19.95 -10.85 -1.18
CA GLU A 121 -19.52 -11.69 -0.06
C GLU A 121 -18.23 -11.11 0.51
N VAL A 122 -18.18 -10.76 1.79
CA VAL A 122 -17.00 -10.26 2.48
C VAL A 122 -16.59 -11.22 3.58
N GLU A 123 -15.35 -11.70 3.51
CA GLU A 123 -14.72 -12.55 4.52
C GLU A 123 -13.45 -11.86 5.00
N ILE A 124 -13.30 -11.72 6.32
CA ILE A 124 -12.10 -11.12 6.94
C ILE A 124 -11.24 -12.25 7.51
N ARG A 125 -9.94 -12.15 7.33
CA ARG A 125 -8.95 -13.11 7.83
C ARG A 125 -7.80 -12.36 8.48
N ALA A 126 -7.47 -12.74 9.70
CA ALA A 126 -6.23 -12.30 10.32
C ALA A 126 -5.02 -12.86 9.57
N ILE A 127 -4.00 -12.04 9.37
CA ILE A 127 -2.73 -12.45 8.77
C ILE A 127 -1.57 -12.09 9.69
N ARG A 128 -0.65 -13.05 9.89
CA ARG A 128 0.51 -12.93 10.77
C ARG A 128 1.79 -12.74 9.98
N GLU A 129 2.84 -12.38 10.69
CA GLU A 129 4.21 -12.44 10.17
C GLU A 129 4.53 -13.86 9.66
N GLY A 130 5.27 -13.92 8.54
CA GLY A 130 5.76 -15.15 7.94
C GLY A 130 5.32 -15.37 6.52
N GLU A 131 5.55 -16.59 6.04
CA GLU A 131 5.22 -17.02 4.67
C GLU A 131 3.81 -17.59 4.62
N HIS A 132 3.06 -17.15 3.61
CA HIS A 132 1.69 -17.61 3.34
C HIS A 132 1.56 -18.02 1.86
N GLU A 133 0.61 -18.91 1.61
CA GLU A 133 0.12 -19.18 0.27
C GLU A 133 -1.32 -18.70 0.14
N ILE A 134 -1.55 -17.67 -0.67
CA ILE A 134 -2.87 -17.11 -0.94
C ILE A 134 -3.19 -17.36 -2.41
N ASP A 135 -4.18 -18.20 -2.66
CA ASP A 135 -4.62 -18.53 -4.02
C ASP A 135 -3.49 -19.10 -4.92
N GLY A 136 -2.60 -19.89 -4.33
CA GLY A 136 -1.45 -20.46 -5.02
C GLY A 136 -0.32 -19.45 -5.28
N VAL A 137 -0.37 -18.28 -4.68
CA VAL A 137 0.66 -17.24 -4.76
C VAL A 137 1.36 -17.12 -3.41
N ARG A 138 2.70 -17.12 -3.41
CA ARG A 138 3.49 -16.91 -2.20
C ARG A 138 3.44 -15.44 -1.80
N VAL A 139 2.99 -15.19 -0.57
CA VAL A 139 2.91 -13.88 0.06
C VAL A 139 3.62 -13.95 1.40
N ALA A 140 4.72 -13.22 1.55
CA ALA A 140 5.37 -13.05 2.85
C ALA A 140 4.86 -11.77 3.53
N VAL A 141 4.78 -11.81 4.85
CA VAL A 141 4.31 -10.71 5.70
C VAL A 141 5.41 -10.35 6.68
N HIS A 142 5.81 -9.07 6.71
CA HIS A 142 6.88 -8.58 7.57
C HIS A 142 6.41 -7.38 8.39
N PRO A 143 6.54 -7.41 9.73
CA PRO A 143 6.19 -6.28 10.58
C PRO A 143 6.99 -5.03 10.22
N GLN A 144 6.37 -3.88 10.31
CA GLN A 144 6.99 -2.59 10.05
C GLN A 144 6.91 -1.67 11.26
N SER A 145 7.90 -0.78 11.40
CA SER A 145 7.87 0.29 12.38
C SER A 145 7.04 1.47 11.86
N HIS A 146 5.90 1.70 12.50
CA HIS A 146 4.99 2.83 12.24
C HIS A 146 4.35 3.28 13.57
N THR A 147 3.44 4.25 13.52
CA THR A 147 2.71 4.76 14.70
C THR A 147 1.72 3.74 15.26
N VAL A 148 1.27 2.80 14.42
CA VAL A 148 0.43 1.65 14.78
C VAL A 148 1.06 0.37 14.19
N PRO A 149 0.66 -0.83 14.65
CA PRO A 149 1.09 -2.07 14.02
C PRO A 149 0.79 -2.07 12.52
N SER A 150 1.83 -2.21 11.71
CA SER A 150 1.79 -2.22 10.25
C SER A 150 2.63 -3.36 9.70
N VAL A 151 2.33 -3.80 8.47
CA VAL A 151 3.06 -4.87 7.79
C VAL A 151 3.42 -4.49 6.35
N ALA A 152 4.58 -4.97 5.89
CA ALA A 152 4.93 -5.03 4.48
C ALA A 152 4.49 -6.37 3.90
N TYR A 153 4.18 -6.36 2.61
CA TYR A 153 3.89 -7.57 1.84
C TYR A 153 4.95 -7.78 0.77
N ARG A 154 5.52 -8.99 0.71
CA ARG A 154 6.30 -9.45 -0.44
C ARG A 154 5.48 -10.48 -1.20
N ILE A 155 5.17 -10.20 -2.46
CA ILE A 155 4.42 -11.09 -3.33
C ILE A 155 5.41 -11.72 -4.32
N GLU A 156 5.79 -12.96 -4.08
CA GLU A 156 6.85 -13.67 -4.78
C GLU A 156 8.14 -12.82 -4.86
N ASP A 157 8.88 -12.87 -5.98
CA ASP A 157 9.99 -11.97 -6.26
C ASP A 157 9.56 -10.79 -7.14
N PHE A 158 8.23 -10.62 -7.32
CA PHE A 158 7.67 -9.58 -8.16
C PHE A 158 7.55 -8.24 -7.46
N LEU A 159 7.00 -8.21 -6.24
CA LEU A 159 6.66 -6.95 -5.58
C LEU A 159 6.92 -7.03 -4.07
N CYS A 160 7.61 -6.03 -3.53
CA CYS A 160 7.57 -5.69 -2.12
C CYS A 160 6.79 -4.37 -1.95
N TYR A 161 5.75 -4.41 -1.12
CA TYR A 161 4.92 -3.26 -0.77
C TYR A 161 5.19 -2.87 0.68
N ALA A 162 5.78 -1.71 0.89
CA ALA A 162 6.24 -1.22 2.18
C ALA A 162 5.87 0.26 2.35
N THR A 163 4.57 0.50 2.55
CA THR A 163 4.02 1.81 2.87
C THR A 163 4.06 2.08 4.37
N ASP A 164 3.94 3.32 4.78
CA ASP A 164 3.77 3.72 6.19
C ASP A 164 4.81 3.11 7.12
N ARG A 165 6.05 3.50 6.90
CA ARG A 165 7.15 2.96 7.67
C ARG A 165 8.30 3.94 7.89
N ARG A 166 9.00 3.75 8.98
CA ARG A 166 10.31 4.36 9.23
C ARG A 166 11.39 3.68 8.37
N PRO A 167 12.45 4.40 7.97
CA PRO A 167 13.55 3.81 7.20
C PRO A 167 14.42 2.94 8.13
N THR A 168 14.10 1.66 8.24
CA THR A 168 14.83 0.70 9.08
C THR A 168 15.55 -0.35 8.23
N PRO A 169 16.75 -0.84 8.63
CA PRO A 169 17.55 -1.76 7.83
C PRO A 169 16.96 -3.16 7.63
N ASP A 170 16.02 -3.57 8.47
CA ASP A 170 15.37 -4.88 8.42
C ASP A 170 14.69 -5.16 7.08
N LEU A 171 14.13 -4.13 6.43
CA LEU A 171 13.48 -4.29 5.14
C LEU A 171 14.46 -4.60 3.99
N VAL A 172 15.74 -4.26 4.11
CA VAL A 172 16.74 -4.52 3.06
C VAL A 172 16.76 -6.00 2.69
N GLN A 173 16.83 -6.87 3.69
CA GLN A 173 16.84 -8.32 3.46
C GLN A 173 15.48 -8.83 2.94
N TYR A 174 14.39 -8.28 3.48
CA TYR A 174 13.04 -8.66 3.10
C TYR A 174 12.69 -8.27 1.65
N ALA A 175 13.14 -7.09 1.21
CA ALA A 175 12.98 -6.61 -0.17
C ALA A 175 14.09 -7.08 -1.13
N ALA A 176 15.01 -7.96 -0.67
CA ALA A 176 16.16 -8.33 -1.48
C ALA A 176 15.77 -8.93 -2.83
N GLY A 177 16.28 -8.33 -3.92
CA GLY A 177 16.14 -8.84 -5.28
C GLY A 177 14.72 -8.81 -5.86
N VAL A 178 13.76 -8.11 -5.26
CA VAL A 178 12.41 -7.98 -5.85
C VAL A 178 12.45 -7.17 -7.15
N GLU A 179 11.57 -7.50 -8.10
CA GLU A 179 11.45 -6.73 -9.34
C GLU A 179 10.99 -5.29 -9.08
N TYR A 180 9.99 -5.12 -8.20
CA TYR A 180 9.47 -3.81 -7.78
C TYR A 180 9.47 -3.67 -6.27
N LEU A 181 9.95 -2.53 -5.79
CA LEU A 181 9.73 -2.05 -4.43
C LEU A 181 8.81 -0.82 -4.50
N LEU A 182 7.62 -0.90 -3.88
CA LEU A 182 6.80 0.28 -3.59
C LEU A 182 7.06 0.70 -2.15
N HIS A 183 7.59 1.89 -1.95
CA HIS A 183 8.02 2.35 -0.63
C HIS A 183 7.48 3.74 -0.32
N ASP A 184 7.16 3.95 0.95
CA ASP A 184 6.80 5.27 1.52
C ASP A 184 7.82 6.34 1.14
N ALA A 185 7.31 7.50 0.72
CA ALA A 185 8.10 8.68 0.39
C ALA A 185 7.31 9.96 0.72
N SER A 186 6.74 9.99 1.93
CA SER A 186 5.85 11.05 2.38
C SER A 186 6.51 12.41 2.46
N PHE A 187 7.83 12.46 2.61
CA PHE A 187 8.54 13.70 2.87
C PHE A 187 9.74 13.95 1.95
N ASP A 188 10.05 15.23 1.79
CA ASP A 188 11.32 15.70 1.23
C ASP A 188 12.40 15.72 2.31
N GLU A 189 13.60 15.29 2.00
CA GLU A 189 14.76 15.23 2.91
C GLU A 189 15.09 16.61 3.51
N SER A 190 14.91 17.69 2.75
CA SER A 190 15.26 19.04 3.17
C SER A 190 14.50 19.51 4.40
N LEU A 191 13.28 18.96 4.62
CA LEU A 191 12.47 19.27 5.82
C LEU A 191 13.13 18.79 7.12
N PHE A 192 14.00 17.76 7.03
CA PHE A 192 14.61 17.10 8.18
C PHE A 192 16.13 17.24 8.21
N ALA A 193 16.73 17.97 7.26
CA ALA A 193 18.18 18.10 7.13
C ALA A 193 18.87 18.69 8.37
N SER A 194 18.18 19.50 9.16
CA SER A 194 18.69 20.08 10.41
C SER A 194 18.62 19.15 11.61
N ILE A 195 17.88 18.05 11.52
CA ILE A 195 17.70 17.08 12.61
C ILE A 195 18.77 16.00 12.44
N THR A 196 19.85 16.11 13.20
CA THR A 196 21.01 15.18 13.12
C THR A 196 20.84 13.95 14.01
N ASP A 197 20.04 14.03 15.05
CA ASP A 197 19.72 12.89 15.91
C ASP A 197 18.74 11.94 15.20
N PRO A 198 19.07 10.63 15.03
CA PRO A 198 18.25 9.70 14.29
C PRO A 198 16.88 9.42 14.91
N GLU A 199 16.78 9.42 16.25
CA GLU A 199 15.51 9.15 16.95
C GLU A 199 14.58 10.35 16.82
N ALA A 200 15.10 11.56 17.08
CA ALA A 200 14.33 12.80 16.90
C ALA A 200 13.86 12.98 15.45
N ARG A 201 14.71 12.60 14.47
CA ARG A 201 14.34 12.63 13.05
C ARG A 201 13.20 11.64 12.75
N ALA A 202 13.30 10.41 13.24
CA ALA A 202 12.28 9.40 13.04
C ALA A 202 10.94 9.77 13.71
N GLU A 203 10.99 10.43 14.87
CA GLU A 203 9.80 10.96 15.55
C GLU A 203 9.16 12.10 14.76
N ALA A 204 9.97 13.06 14.27
CA ALA A 204 9.48 14.18 13.46
C ALA A 204 8.82 13.73 12.13
N MET A 205 9.21 12.57 11.61
CA MET A 205 8.65 11.95 10.41
C MET A 205 7.38 11.13 10.68
N TRP A 206 6.91 11.03 11.90
CA TRP A 206 5.68 10.35 12.30
C TRP A 206 5.54 8.91 11.77
N GLY A 207 6.67 8.21 11.70
CA GLY A 207 6.68 6.82 11.23
C GLY A 207 6.70 6.67 9.70
N HIS A 208 7.10 7.73 8.98
CA HIS A 208 7.25 7.74 7.52
C HIS A 208 8.70 7.86 7.07
N SER A 209 8.92 7.91 5.75
CA SER A 209 10.23 7.98 5.13
C SER A 209 10.33 9.16 4.15
N THR A 210 11.56 9.53 3.81
CA THR A 210 11.85 10.41 2.68
C THR A 210 12.06 9.61 1.40
N ALA A 211 11.98 10.27 0.24
CA ALA A 211 12.29 9.64 -1.04
C ALA A 211 13.74 9.15 -1.12
N GLN A 212 14.67 9.84 -0.45
CA GLN A 212 16.09 9.45 -0.39
C GLN A 212 16.28 8.22 0.50
N ASP A 213 15.54 8.09 1.61
CA ASP A 213 15.55 6.88 2.45
C ASP A 213 15.06 5.67 1.65
N ALA A 214 13.95 5.82 0.93
CA ALA A 214 13.42 4.79 0.04
C ALA A 214 14.44 4.38 -1.03
N ALA A 215 15.12 5.35 -1.64
CA ALA A 215 16.13 5.10 -2.67
C ALA A 215 17.38 4.39 -2.14
N ARG A 216 17.86 4.75 -0.93
CA ARG A 216 18.97 4.04 -0.26
C ARG A 216 18.58 2.58 -0.01
N LEU A 217 17.39 2.36 0.54
CA LEU A 217 16.89 1.02 0.82
C LEU A 217 16.75 0.18 -0.46
N ALA A 218 16.18 0.73 -1.53
CA ALA A 218 16.04 0.04 -2.82
C ALA A 218 17.39 -0.38 -3.41
N ARG A 219 18.38 0.51 -3.33
CA ARG A 219 19.76 0.22 -3.75
C ARG A 219 20.37 -0.91 -2.92
N ASP A 220 20.26 -0.83 -1.60
CA ASP A 220 20.89 -1.77 -0.68
C ASP A 220 20.20 -3.15 -0.72
N ALA A 221 18.92 -3.18 -1.04
CA ALA A 221 18.15 -4.41 -1.31
C ALA A 221 18.42 -4.99 -2.72
N GLY A 222 19.04 -4.26 -3.62
CA GLY A 222 19.20 -4.71 -5.02
C GLY A 222 17.87 -4.88 -5.75
N ALA A 223 16.88 -4.05 -5.43
CA ALA A 223 15.59 -4.07 -6.13
C ALA A 223 15.75 -3.69 -7.61
N GLY A 224 14.86 -4.18 -8.49
CA GLY A 224 14.88 -3.80 -9.90
C GLY A 224 14.40 -2.36 -10.12
N HIS A 225 13.30 -1.99 -9.49
CA HIS A 225 12.66 -0.68 -9.62
C HIS A 225 12.11 -0.20 -8.27
N LEU A 226 12.14 1.11 -8.05
CA LEU A 226 11.54 1.77 -6.89
C LEU A 226 10.37 2.65 -7.31
N GLY A 227 9.18 2.38 -6.80
CA GLY A 227 8.03 3.28 -6.89
C GLY A 227 7.86 4.06 -5.58
N LEU A 228 7.90 5.39 -5.67
CA LEU A 228 7.65 6.27 -4.54
C LEU A 228 6.15 6.40 -4.33
N VAL A 229 5.65 5.98 -3.16
CA VAL A 229 4.22 5.98 -2.80
C VAL A 229 3.98 6.66 -1.47
N HIS A 230 2.73 6.76 -1.06
CA HIS A 230 2.29 7.43 0.16
C HIS A 230 2.78 8.89 0.25
N LEU A 231 2.69 9.60 -0.89
CA LEU A 231 3.13 10.99 -0.98
C LEU A 231 2.23 11.90 -0.15
N SER A 232 2.84 12.82 0.61
CA SER A 232 2.09 13.75 1.46
C SER A 232 1.13 14.62 0.63
N PRO A 233 -0.12 14.80 1.07
CA PRO A 233 -1.08 15.68 0.40
C PRO A 233 -0.69 17.18 0.48
N SER A 234 0.22 17.54 1.37
CA SER A 234 0.77 18.89 1.45
C SER A 234 1.84 19.17 0.38
N MET A 235 2.41 18.14 -0.25
CA MET A 235 3.38 18.29 -1.32
C MET A 235 2.68 18.72 -2.61
N LYS A 236 3.18 19.77 -3.24
CA LYS A 236 2.66 20.26 -4.52
C LYS A 236 3.15 19.39 -5.69
N GLU A 237 2.33 19.24 -6.71
CA GLU A 237 2.72 18.49 -7.92
C GLU A 237 3.99 19.05 -8.59
N THR A 238 4.24 20.34 -8.47
CA THR A 238 5.43 21.01 -8.99
C THR A 238 6.70 20.60 -8.27
N GLU A 239 6.61 19.98 -7.09
CA GLU A 239 7.74 19.50 -6.29
C GLU A 239 8.12 18.05 -6.64
N TYR A 240 7.19 17.28 -7.22
CA TYR A 240 7.43 15.87 -7.58
C TYR A 240 8.63 15.62 -8.52
N PRO A 241 8.90 16.47 -9.54
CA PRO A 241 10.08 16.27 -10.38
C PRO A 241 11.40 16.37 -9.62
N ALA A 242 11.50 17.33 -8.69
CA ALA A 242 12.70 17.50 -7.86
C ALA A 242 12.86 16.32 -6.90
N LEU A 243 11.80 15.89 -6.22
CA LEU A 243 11.79 14.72 -5.35
C LEU A 243 12.29 13.47 -6.10
N LEU A 244 11.75 13.25 -7.31
CA LEU A 244 12.14 12.11 -8.15
C LEU A 244 13.60 12.19 -8.60
N GLU A 245 14.08 13.38 -8.96
CA GLU A 245 15.47 13.59 -9.37
C GLU A 245 16.44 13.29 -8.24
N GLU A 246 16.17 13.75 -7.03
CA GLU A 246 16.99 13.47 -5.85
C GLU A 246 17.04 11.98 -5.52
N ALA A 247 15.89 11.28 -5.58
CA ALA A 247 15.87 9.83 -5.40
C ALA A 247 16.66 9.09 -6.49
N ARG A 248 16.59 9.54 -7.75
CA ARG A 248 17.30 8.94 -8.90
C ARG A 248 18.81 9.10 -8.84
N LYS A 249 19.32 10.12 -8.17
CA LYS A 249 20.78 10.25 -7.91
C LYS A 249 21.31 9.09 -7.07
N ILE A 250 20.43 8.46 -6.24
CA ILE A 250 20.78 7.35 -5.36
C ILE A 250 20.42 6.02 -6.01
N PHE A 251 19.23 5.94 -6.63
CA PHE A 251 18.70 4.75 -7.29
C PHE A 251 18.05 5.11 -8.64
N PRO A 252 18.75 4.94 -9.77
CA PRO A 252 18.34 5.48 -11.08
C PRO A 252 16.99 4.96 -11.59
N THR A 253 16.60 3.71 -11.27
CA THR A 253 15.34 3.09 -11.69
C THR A 253 14.17 3.47 -10.78
N THR A 254 14.24 4.64 -10.15
CA THR A 254 13.13 5.20 -9.35
C THR A 254 12.08 5.86 -10.24
N PHE A 255 10.81 5.66 -9.92
CA PHE A 255 9.69 6.28 -10.62
C PHE A 255 8.62 6.79 -9.67
N LEU A 256 7.85 7.77 -10.14
CA LEU A 256 6.59 8.21 -9.53
C LEU A 256 5.44 7.57 -10.28
N PRO A 257 4.60 6.77 -9.63
CA PRO A 257 3.45 6.15 -10.26
C PRO A 257 2.48 7.18 -10.83
N ARG A 258 1.97 6.93 -12.04
CA ARG A 258 0.82 7.63 -12.61
C ARG A 258 -0.42 6.80 -12.33
N GLU A 259 -1.31 7.34 -11.49
CA GLU A 259 -2.53 6.63 -11.11
C GLU A 259 -3.43 6.29 -12.30
N GLY A 260 -4.00 5.08 -12.27
CA GLY A 260 -4.85 4.57 -13.32
C GLY A 260 -4.09 4.19 -14.60
N ARG A 261 -2.77 3.98 -14.52
CA ARG A 261 -1.96 3.44 -15.63
C ARG A 261 -1.20 2.21 -15.19
N TRP A 262 -1.19 1.20 -16.05
CA TRP A 262 -0.38 0.00 -15.83
C TRP A 262 1.10 0.36 -15.72
N ILE A 263 1.76 -0.18 -14.72
CA ILE A 263 3.21 -0.14 -14.62
C ILE A 263 3.76 -1.12 -15.66
N ARG A 264 4.58 -0.60 -16.57
CA ARG A 264 5.29 -1.36 -17.60
C ARG A 264 6.71 -0.78 -17.64
N PHE A 265 7.68 -1.65 -17.57
CA PHE A 265 9.06 -1.36 -17.94
C PHE A 265 9.39 -2.26 -19.11
N GLU A 266 9.89 -1.65 -20.17
CA GLU A 266 10.39 -2.33 -21.37
C GLU A 266 11.82 -2.81 -21.13
#